data_d2df531137722a0670eb828586a8ecc1
#
_entry.id   d2df531137722a0670eb828586a8ecc1
#
_cell.length_a   1.000
_cell.length_b   1.000
_cell.length_c   1.000
_cell.angle_alpha   90.00
_cell.angle_beta   90.00
_cell.angle_gamma   90.00
#
_symmetry.space_group_name_H-M   'P 1'
#
loop_
_entity.id
_entity.type
_entity.pdbx_description
1 polymer ?
#
loop_
_entity_poly.entity_id
_entity_poly.type
_entity_poly.pdbx_seq_one_letter_code
_entity_poly.pdbx_strand_id
1 'polypeptide(L)'
;MKQITFFVLSALILTGMSCKSMKEKKQDKNDKSIPSAILVENMEEYRNKADFSITAVVIEGNIMNIDVQYSGGCQEHEFKLLGMKAIQKSLPPKRGVFLYHNSNGDNCRSIVEEKLQFDISVLAYEGGEIILNLDSWATPISYTKSN
;
A
#
# COMPACT_ATOMS: atom_id res chain seq x y z
N MET A 1 22.47 -65.55 -58.42
CA MET A 1 23.58 -66.10 -57.68
C MET A 1 24.30 -65.00 -56.91
N LYS A 2 24.41 -65.09 -55.67
CA LYS A 2 24.95 -64.22 -54.62
C LYS A 2 23.98 -63.20 -54.05
N GLN A 3 23.33 -63.63 -52.95
CA GLN A 3 22.57 -62.88 -51.99
C GLN A 3 23.55 -62.00 -51.19
N ILE A 4 23.29 -60.70 -51.11
CA ILE A 4 23.98 -59.83 -50.20
C ILE A 4 22.93 -59.36 -49.19
N THR A 5 23.00 -59.91 -48.02
CA THR A 5 22.19 -59.56 -46.86
C THR A 5 22.73 -58.26 -46.24
N PHE A 6 21.96 -57.21 -46.34
CA PHE A 6 22.23 -55.90 -45.57
C PHE A 6 21.57 -55.96 -44.21
N PHE A 7 22.38 -56.13 -43.20
CA PHE A 7 21.95 -55.88 -41.81
C PHE A 7 21.78 -54.43 -41.60
N VAL A 8 20.53 -53.92 -41.44
CA VAL A 8 20.25 -52.58 -41.00
C VAL A 8 20.15 -52.61 -39.47
N LEU A 9 21.17 -52.06 -38.83
CA LEU A 9 21.22 -51.88 -37.38
C LEU A 9 20.36 -50.65 -37.03
N SER A 10 19.15 -50.87 -36.50
CA SER A 10 18.25 -49.82 -36.02
C SER A 10 18.73 -49.31 -34.68
N ALA A 11 19.36 -48.14 -34.66
CA ALA A 11 19.70 -47.42 -33.43
C ALA A 11 18.47 -46.67 -32.91
N LEU A 12 17.91 -47.20 -31.83
CA LEU A 12 16.78 -46.59 -31.12
C LEU A 12 17.30 -45.39 -30.30
N ILE A 13 17.12 -44.16 -30.81
CA ILE A 13 17.45 -42.94 -30.06
C ILE A 13 16.26 -42.59 -29.17
N LEU A 14 16.37 -42.91 -27.88
CA LEU A 14 15.48 -42.42 -26.84
C LEU A 14 15.79 -40.93 -26.59
N THR A 15 15.03 -40.03 -27.19
CA THR A 15 15.04 -38.60 -26.83
C THR A 15 14.23 -38.43 -25.56
N GLY A 16 14.93 -38.37 -24.43
CA GLY A 16 14.33 -37.97 -23.16
C GLY A 16 13.82 -36.51 -23.24
N MET A 17 12.49 -36.35 -23.30
CA MET A 17 11.85 -35.06 -23.07
C MET A 17 12.01 -34.68 -21.61
N SER A 18 13.06 -33.88 -21.32
CA SER A 18 13.22 -33.20 -20.06
C SER A 18 12.17 -32.10 -20.00
N CYS A 19 11.05 -32.36 -19.34
CA CYS A 19 10.10 -31.30 -18.92
C CYS A 19 10.80 -30.40 -17.93
N LYS A 20 11.38 -29.32 -18.44
CA LYS A 20 11.85 -28.21 -17.64
C LYS A 20 10.62 -27.50 -17.07
N SER A 21 10.25 -27.84 -15.84
CA SER A 21 9.27 -27.10 -15.06
C SER A 21 9.73 -25.66 -14.98
N MET A 22 9.16 -24.80 -15.81
CA MET A 22 9.25 -23.35 -15.64
C MET A 22 8.51 -23.03 -14.33
N LYS A 23 9.25 -22.87 -13.24
CA LYS A 23 8.78 -22.12 -12.10
C LYS A 23 8.55 -20.71 -12.62
N GLU A 24 7.29 -20.38 -12.91
CA GLU A 24 6.86 -18.98 -12.99
C GLU A 24 7.24 -18.33 -11.66
N LYS A 25 8.32 -17.56 -11.70
CA LYS A 25 8.55 -16.54 -10.68
C LYS A 25 7.36 -15.60 -10.82
N LYS A 26 6.39 -15.72 -9.91
CA LYS A 26 5.50 -14.63 -9.59
C LYS A 26 6.41 -13.45 -9.24
N GLN A 27 6.60 -12.60 -10.20
CA GLN A 27 7.23 -11.31 -10.01
C GLN A 27 6.24 -10.54 -9.15
N ASP A 28 6.51 -10.48 -7.84
CA ASP A 28 5.87 -9.54 -6.93
C ASP A 28 6.11 -8.14 -7.50
N LYS A 29 5.15 -7.69 -8.29
CA LYS A 29 5.04 -6.28 -8.68
C LYS A 29 4.52 -5.51 -7.48
N ASN A 30 5.31 -5.35 -6.46
CA ASN A 30 5.00 -4.42 -5.38
C ASN A 30 6.25 -3.86 -4.71
N ASP A 31 7.14 -3.28 -5.53
CA ASP A 31 8.07 -2.27 -5.05
C ASP A 31 7.37 -0.88 -5.23
N LYS A 32 6.17 -0.77 -4.66
CA LYS A 32 5.50 0.52 -4.51
C LYS A 32 6.12 1.13 -3.26
N SER A 33 7.06 2.04 -3.43
CA SER A 33 7.62 2.81 -2.30
C SER A 33 6.48 3.36 -1.46
N ILE A 34 6.58 3.19 -0.13
CA ILE A 34 5.56 3.69 0.80
C ILE A 34 5.44 5.20 0.59
N PRO A 35 4.24 5.73 0.27
CA PRO A 35 4.05 7.15 0.07
C PRO A 35 4.25 7.92 1.37
N SER A 36 4.87 9.09 1.30
CA SER A 36 5.04 9.97 2.46
C SER A 36 3.78 10.82 2.69
N ALA A 37 3.49 11.09 3.96
CA ALA A 37 2.50 12.09 4.33
C ALA A 37 2.90 13.47 3.79
N ILE A 38 1.92 14.33 3.53
CA ILE A 38 2.10 15.65 2.94
C ILE A 38 1.73 16.72 3.96
N LEU A 39 2.60 17.70 4.18
CA LEU A 39 2.28 18.85 5.02
C LEU A 39 1.54 19.93 4.22
N VAL A 40 0.37 20.34 4.69
CA VAL A 40 -0.49 21.35 4.05
C VAL A 40 -0.78 22.54 4.97
N GLU A 41 -1.05 23.70 4.39
CA GLU A 41 -1.43 24.89 5.15
C GLU A 41 -2.89 24.84 5.58
N ASN A 42 -3.76 24.33 4.72
CA ASN A 42 -5.17 24.12 5.04
C ASN A 42 -5.68 22.82 4.38
N MET A 43 -6.80 22.30 4.88
CA MET A 43 -7.42 21.05 4.41
C MET A 43 -8.55 21.31 3.40
N GLU A 44 -8.93 22.58 3.13
CA GLU A 44 -10.08 22.90 2.28
C GLU A 44 -9.92 22.45 0.83
N GLU A 45 -8.68 22.42 0.34
CA GLU A 45 -8.35 21.94 -1.00
C GLU A 45 -8.53 20.43 -1.15
N TYR A 46 -8.57 19.70 -0.03
CA TYR A 46 -8.60 18.24 0.03
C TYR A 46 -9.92 17.74 0.63
N ARG A 47 -11.02 18.05 -0.04
CA ARG A 47 -12.31 17.48 0.38
C ARG A 47 -12.46 16.07 -0.16
N ASN A 48 -12.86 15.14 0.71
CA ASN A 48 -13.16 13.78 0.29
C ASN A 48 -14.23 13.77 -0.81
N LYS A 49 -13.97 12.98 -1.85
CA LYS A 49 -14.87 12.81 -2.99
C LYS A 49 -15.67 11.53 -2.91
N ALA A 50 -15.42 10.72 -1.90
CA ALA A 50 -16.15 9.50 -1.60
C ALA A 50 -16.07 9.19 -0.10
N ASP A 51 -17.08 8.53 0.42
CA ASP A 51 -17.13 8.11 1.82
C ASP A 51 -16.23 6.90 2.06
N PHE A 52 -15.68 6.82 3.25
CA PHE A 52 -14.93 5.68 3.76
C PHE A 52 -15.00 5.64 5.28
N SER A 53 -14.61 4.54 5.87
CA SER A 53 -14.43 4.39 7.32
C SER A 53 -13.04 3.87 7.64
N ILE A 54 -12.44 4.36 8.72
CA ILE A 54 -11.20 3.84 9.27
C ILE A 54 -11.56 2.76 10.27
N THR A 55 -11.01 1.56 10.10
CA THR A 55 -11.28 0.40 10.97
C THR A 55 -10.14 0.11 11.95
N ALA A 56 -8.89 0.46 11.58
CA ALA A 56 -7.74 0.35 12.47
C ALA A 56 -6.66 1.37 12.11
N VAL A 57 -5.87 1.78 13.12
CA VAL A 57 -4.68 2.62 12.95
C VAL A 57 -3.57 2.10 13.86
N VAL A 58 -2.40 1.82 13.29
CA VAL A 58 -1.20 1.36 14.02
C VAL A 58 0.03 2.07 13.48
N ILE A 59 0.93 2.52 14.36
CA ILE A 59 2.23 3.06 13.98
C ILE A 59 3.32 2.03 14.27
N GLU A 60 4.18 1.78 13.29
CA GLU A 60 5.37 0.94 13.40
C GLU A 60 6.58 1.76 12.94
N GLY A 61 7.39 2.20 13.90
CA GLY A 61 8.47 3.13 13.60
C GLY A 61 7.96 4.45 13.03
N ASN A 62 8.32 4.75 11.79
CA ASN A 62 7.85 5.95 11.07
C ASN A 62 6.73 5.65 10.07
N ILE A 63 6.18 4.44 10.07
CA ILE A 63 5.10 4.03 9.17
C ILE A 63 3.78 4.00 9.92
N MET A 64 2.79 4.71 9.40
CA MET A 64 1.40 4.63 9.85
C MET A 64 0.65 3.66 8.94
N ASN A 65 0.13 2.59 9.54
CA ASN A 65 -0.75 1.62 8.90
C ASN A 65 -2.20 2.01 9.21
N ILE A 66 -3.02 2.15 8.19
CA ILE A 66 -4.44 2.52 8.30
C ILE A 66 -5.25 1.48 7.54
N ASP A 67 -6.13 0.75 8.24
CA ASP A 67 -7.09 -0.13 7.61
C ASP A 67 -8.37 0.67 7.32
N VAL A 68 -8.82 0.65 6.07
CA VAL A 68 -10.01 1.38 5.62
C VAL A 68 -11.00 0.45 4.97
N GLN A 69 -12.29 0.86 5.01
CA GLN A 69 -13.37 0.20 4.31
C GLN A 69 -14.17 1.26 3.53
N TYR A 70 -14.47 0.97 2.26
CA TYR A 70 -15.21 1.88 1.37
C TYR A 70 -16.02 1.11 0.33
N SER A 71 -16.91 1.81 -0.37
CA SER A 71 -17.66 1.26 -1.51
C SER A 71 -16.89 1.48 -2.80
N GLY A 72 -16.76 0.42 -3.61
CA GLY A 72 -16.05 0.49 -4.89
C GLY A 72 -15.80 -0.88 -5.50
N GLY A 73 -14.61 -1.07 -6.07
CA GLY A 73 -14.11 -2.35 -6.57
C GLY A 73 -14.04 -2.46 -8.09
N CYS A 74 -14.36 -1.39 -8.83
CA CYS A 74 -14.26 -1.33 -10.29
C CYS A 74 -13.13 -0.40 -10.78
N GLN A 75 -12.73 0.55 -9.96
CA GLN A 75 -11.64 1.50 -10.23
C GLN A 75 -10.64 1.51 -9.07
N GLU A 76 -9.42 1.93 -9.34
CA GLU A 76 -8.42 2.16 -8.30
C GLU A 76 -8.72 3.48 -7.59
N HIS A 77 -8.82 3.46 -6.26
CA HIS A 77 -9.03 4.63 -5.44
C HIS A 77 -7.70 5.28 -5.06
N GLU A 78 -7.72 6.59 -4.86
CA GLU A 78 -6.54 7.33 -4.43
C GLU A 78 -6.68 7.75 -2.98
N PHE A 79 -5.67 7.45 -2.16
CA PHE A 79 -5.57 7.91 -0.78
C PHE A 79 -4.29 8.74 -0.58
N LYS A 80 -4.40 9.82 0.22
CA LYS A 80 -3.27 10.65 0.64
C LYS A 80 -3.39 10.97 2.12
N LEU A 81 -2.30 10.85 2.86
CA LEU A 81 -2.25 11.27 4.25
C LEU A 81 -1.72 12.72 4.32
N LEU A 82 -2.51 13.61 4.88
CA LEU A 82 -2.22 15.03 4.96
C LEU A 82 -2.06 15.43 6.43
N GLY A 83 -1.03 16.21 6.75
CA GLY A 83 -0.84 16.80 8.07
C GLY A 83 -0.84 18.31 8.00
N MET A 84 -1.47 18.97 8.97
CA MET A 84 -1.39 20.42 9.08
C MET A 84 0.05 20.84 9.37
N LYS A 85 0.57 21.86 8.66
CA LYS A 85 1.86 22.47 9.02
C LYS A 85 1.79 23.11 10.40
N ALA A 86 0.68 23.78 10.69
CA ALA A 86 0.44 24.38 12.00
C ALA A 86 0.32 23.30 13.09
N ILE A 87 1.03 23.52 14.19
CA ILE A 87 0.99 22.66 15.38
C ILE A 87 0.26 23.42 16.49
N GLN A 88 -0.69 22.78 17.12
CA GLN A 88 -1.35 23.30 18.31
C GLN A 88 -0.37 23.23 19.50
N LYS A 89 -0.11 24.38 20.10
CA LYS A 89 0.77 24.52 21.28
C LYS A 89 0.06 23.98 22.52
N SER A 90 0.35 22.73 22.84
CA SER A 90 -0.11 22.01 24.04
C SER A 90 1.04 21.16 24.56
N LEU A 91 0.85 20.43 25.64
CA LEU A 91 1.85 19.53 26.21
C LEU A 91 1.24 18.13 26.38
N PRO A 92 1.61 17.15 25.53
CA PRO A 92 2.41 17.27 24.30
C PRO A 92 1.71 18.10 23.21
N PRO A 93 2.46 18.63 22.21
CA PRO A 93 1.90 19.37 21.08
C PRO A 93 1.01 18.46 20.23
N LYS A 94 0.07 19.06 19.47
CA LYS A 94 -0.88 18.31 18.64
C LYS A 94 -0.83 18.79 17.18
N ARG A 95 -0.98 17.83 16.24
CA ARG A 95 -1.10 18.07 14.80
C ARG A 95 -2.37 17.46 14.27
N GLY A 96 -3.17 18.22 13.54
CA GLY A 96 -4.27 17.69 12.77
C GLY A 96 -3.77 16.87 11.59
N VAL A 97 -4.36 15.71 11.38
CA VAL A 97 -4.06 14.80 10.27
C VAL A 97 -5.37 14.43 9.60
N PHE A 98 -5.34 14.28 8.28
CA PHE A 98 -6.52 14.00 7.47
C PHE A 98 -6.18 12.95 6.42
N LEU A 99 -7.04 11.96 6.26
CA LEU A 99 -6.94 10.97 5.18
C LEU A 99 -7.84 11.42 4.02
N TYR A 100 -7.24 11.87 2.94
CA TYR A 100 -7.93 12.22 1.70
C TYR A 100 -8.27 10.97 0.92
N HIS A 101 -9.49 10.89 0.38
CA HIS A 101 -9.98 9.81 -0.44
C HIS A 101 -10.63 10.32 -1.72
N ASN A 102 -10.24 9.76 -2.85
CA ASN A 102 -10.85 9.99 -4.16
C ASN A 102 -11.16 8.65 -4.83
N SER A 103 -12.43 8.40 -5.11
CA SER A 103 -12.88 7.17 -5.77
C SER A 103 -12.58 7.11 -7.26
N ASN A 104 -12.04 8.17 -7.85
CA ASN A 104 -11.79 8.28 -9.30
C ASN A 104 -13.03 7.97 -10.17
N GLY A 105 -14.24 8.25 -9.63
CA GLY A 105 -15.50 8.00 -10.30
C GLY A 105 -15.98 6.55 -10.25
N ASP A 106 -15.44 5.74 -9.33
CA ASP A 106 -15.95 4.39 -9.10
C ASP A 106 -17.40 4.45 -8.59
N ASN A 107 -18.31 3.81 -9.33
CA ASN A 107 -19.73 3.70 -9.00
C ASN A 107 -20.12 2.30 -8.53
N CYS A 108 -19.18 1.39 -8.39
CA CYS A 108 -19.42 0.05 -7.86
C CYS A 108 -19.78 0.11 -6.37
N ARG A 109 -20.50 -0.89 -5.90
CA ARG A 109 -21.05 -0.94 -4.54
C ARG A 109 -20.55 -2.13 -3.74
N SER A 110 -19.47 -2.76 -4.18
CA SER A 110 -18.83 -3.78 -3.37
C SER A 110 -18.14 -3.13 -2.17
N ILE A 111 -18.15 -3.80 -1.03
CA ILE A 111 -17.35 -3.37 0.11
C ILE A 111 -15.92 -3.80 -0.14
N VAL A 112 -15.02 -2.84 -0.13
CA VAL A 112 -13.58 -3.04 -0.27
C VAL A 112 -12.91 -2.74 1.06
N GLU A 113 -12.03 -3.63 1.50
CA GLU A 113 -11.15 -3.44 2.64
C GLU A 113 -9.73 -3.27 2.12
N GLU A 114 -9.05 -2.21 2.52
CA GLU A 114 -7.70 -1.90 2.07
C GLU A 114 -6.80 -1.51 3.23
N LYS A 115 -5.53 -1.94 3.16
CA LYS A 115 -4.48 -1.57 4.10
C LYS A 115 -3.58 -0.52 3.46
N LEU A 116 -3.61 0.67 4.01
CA LEU A 116 -2.82 1.80 3.58
C LEU A 116 -1.59 1.94 4.46
N GLN A 117 -0.47 2.32 3.86
CA GLN A 117 0.78 2.60 4.57
C GLN A 117 1.29 3.97 4.16
N PHE A 118 1.70 4.77 5.15
CA PHE A 118 2.27 6.10 4.92
C PHE A 118 3.50 6.32 5.79
N ASP A 119 4.57 6.83 5.19
CA ASP A 119 5.69 7.36 5.95
C ASP A 119 5.29 8.71 6.57
N ILE A 120 5.26 8.76 7.90
CA ILE A 120 4.85 9.92 8.68
C ILE A 120 6.02 10.72 9.27
N SER A 121 7.25 10.47 8.81
CA SER A 121 8.45 11.16 9.31
C SER A 121 8.34 12.68 9.25
N VAL A 122 7.65 13.22 8.23
CA VAL A 122 7.42 14.65 8.05
C VAL A 122 6.42 15.23 9.05
N LEU A 123 5.61 14.42 9.72
CA LEU A 123 4.64 14.83 10.74
C LEU A 123 5.26 14.98 12.13
N ALA A 124 6.50 14.54 12.29
CA ALA A 124 7.21 14.58 13.56
C ALA A 124 7.35 16.01 14.10
N TYR A 125 7.56 16.10 15.40
CA TYR A 125 7.93 17.32 16.11
C TYR A 125 9.39 17.20 16.56
N GLU A 126 10.20 18.24 16.30
CA GLU A 126 11.63 18.22 16.66
C GLU A 126 11.87 18.14 18.17
N GLY A 127 10.90 18.56 18.96
CA GLY A 127 10.95 18.51 20.44
C GLY A 127 10.58 17.14 21.02
N GLY A 128 10.37 16.10 20.20
CA GLY A 128 10.08 14.73 20.65
C GLY A 128 8.65 14.27 20.36
N GLU A 129 7.89 13.91 21.38
CA GLU A 129 6.52 13.41 21.23
C GLU A 129 5.54 14.43 20.67
N ILE A 130 4.68 14.01 19.78
CA ILE A 130 3.55 14.77 19.24
C ILE A 130 2.30 13.89 19.21
N ILE A 131 1.14 14.47 19.46
CA ILE A 131 -0.15 13.81 19.28
C ILE A 131 -0.68 14.09 17.86
N LEU A 132 -0.92 13.06 17.11
CA LEU A 132 -1.56 13.13 15.79
C LEU A 132 -3.07 12.90 15.99
N ASN A 133 -3.86 13.93 15.65
CA ASN A 133 -5.32 13.85 15.65
C ASN A 133 -5.77 13.55 14.23
N LEU A 134 -5.98 12.26 13.94
CA LEU A 134 -6.48 11.81 12.64
C LEU A 134 -8.00 12.05 12.58
N ASP A 135 -8.44 12.81 11.57
CA ASP A 135 -9.86 13.01 11.32
C ASP A 135 -10.59 11.67 11.11
N SER A 136 -11.83 11.58 11.55
CA SER A 136 -12.62 10.34 11.51
C SER A 136 -12.07 9.17 12.35
N TRP A 137 -11.08 9.43 13.22
CA TRP A 137 -10.53 8.47 14.19
C TRP A 137 -10.57 9.05 15.61
N ALA A 138 -11.32 8.42 16.50
CA ALA A 138 -11.60 8.99 17.82
C ALA A 138 -10.41 8.99 18.80
N THR A 139 -9.45 8.10 18.59
CA THR A 139 -8.33 7.92 19.54
C THR A 139 -7.15 8.78 19.14
N PRO A 140 -6.65 9.69 20.00
CA PRO A 140 -5.40 10.41 19.75
C PRO A 140 -4.23 9.44 19.59
N ILE A 141 -3.34 9.71 18.65
CA ILE A 141 -2.22 8.84 18.29
C ILE A 141 -0.92 9.51 18.75
N SER A 142 -0.23 8.92 19.73
CA SER A 142 1.10 9.37 20.13
C SER A 142 2.14 8.95 19.10
N TYR A 143 3.00 9.88 18.71
CA TYR A 143 4.08 9.62 17.76
C TYR A 143 5.38 10.30 18.20
N THR A 144 6.47 9.55 18.14
CA THR A 144 7.84 10.04 18.26
C THR A 144 8.64 9.46 17.10
N LYS A 145 9.35 10.32 16.38
CA LYS A 145 10.15 9.88 15.23
C LYS A 145 11.20 8.86 15.64
N SER A 146 11.21 7.73 14.95
CA SER A 146 12.28 6.73 15.06
C SER A 146 13.48 7.16 14.21
N ASN A 147 14.67 7.00 14.77
CA ASN A 147 15.94 7.25 14.06
C ASN A 147 16.30 6.12 13.13
#